data_4afb1ecf43234a5fcd297dff2eb0943a
#
_entry.id   4afb1ecf43234a5fcd297dff2eb0943a
#
_cell.length_a   1.000
_cell.length_b   1.000
_cell.length_c   1.000
_cell.angle_alpha   90.00
_cell.angle_beta   90.00
_cell.angle_gamma   90.00
#
_symmetry.space_group_name_H-M   'P 1'
#
loop_
_entity.id
_entity.type
_entity.pdbx_description
1 polymer ?
#
loop_
_entity_poly.entity_id
_entity_poly.type
_entity_poly.pdbx_seq_one_letter_code
_entity_poly.pdbx_strand_id
1 'polypeptide(L)'
;MGAWIMAGVTFREAGRKKILWTAVLAGSAFLALFGTGMHFQLKDITRHSLPPFIRYQLEAAMLQVGFYAVDLLAVVMTILTSVDTLSGEMASGTIQAIATKPISRWQILLGKWMGFAGMVAAYVAAMFGGVTTVGYFIGGVLPHHTLSGALLVFLECLLVLTVTFVCGTRFSTLTNGVIVLGLHGLAFIGGWIEQIGAMTDSPRLVTVGVVSSLIMPTESIWRRASFEMQSSFTRSLQFSPFSNASAPSVAMLGYAVVYLLVALVVAIYLFQQRDL
;
A
#
# COMPACT_ATOMS: atom_id res chain seq x y z
N MET A 1 5.38 13.10 -24.96
CA MET A 1 6.83 13.17 -24.67
C MET A 1 7.12 13.83 -23.33
N GLY A 2 6.55 15.00 -23.02
CA GLY A 2 6.84 15.74 -21.78
C GLY A 2 6.61 14.96 -20.46
N ALA A 3 5.51 14.20 -20.33
CA ALA A 3 5.21 13.43 -19.13
C ALA A 3 6.26 12.33 -18.83
N TRP A 4 6.77 11.63 -19.86
CA TRP A 4 7.81 10.61 -19.67
C TRP A 4 9.15 11.20 -19.23
N ILE A 5 9.51 12.36 -19.77
CA ILE A 5 10.73 13.07 -19.35
C ILE A 5 10.59 13.47 -17.86
N MET A 6 9.43 14.04 -17.50
CA MET A 6 9.14 14.39 -16.11
C MET A 6 9.13 13.18 -15.18
N ALA A 7 8.58 12.03 -15.61
CA ALA A 7 8.60 10.80 -14.84
C ALA A 7 10.04 10.34 -14.55
N GLY A 8 10.91 10.35 -15.55
CA GLY A 8 12.31 10.00 -15.40
C GLY A 8 13.09 10.96 -14.49
N VAL A 9 12.81 12.26 -14.56
CA VAL A 9 13.39 13.26 -13.67
C VAL A 9 12.93 13.04 -12.24
N THR A 10 11.61 12.88 -12.04
CA THR A 10 11.02 12.66 -10.72
C THR A 10 11.53 11.37 -10.07
N PHE A 11 11.64 10.29 -10.84
CA PHE A 11 12.20 9.03 -10.34
C PHE A 11 13.64 9.18 -9.84
N ARG A 12 14.48 9.89 -10.61
CA ARG A 12 15.88 10.17 -10.21
C ARG A 12 15.97 11.11 -9.03
N GLU A 13 15.12 12.12 -8.96
CA GLU A 13 15.04 13.07 -7.86
C GLU A 13 14.58 12.38 -6.57
N ALA A 14 13.52 11.60 -6.64
CA ALA A 14 13.00 10.81 -5.54
C ALA A 14 14.07 9.84 -5.00
N GLY A 15 14.86 9.21 -5.90
CA GLY A 15 15.97 8.33 -5.55
C GLY A 15 17.09 9.02 -4.73
N ARG A 16 17.18 10.34 -4.78
CA ARG A 16 18.14 11.14 -4.00
C ARG A 16 17.59 11.66 -2.67
N LYS A 17 16.26 11.58 -2.46
CA LYS A 17 15.66 12.04 -1.20
C LYS A 17 16.06 11.12 -0.05
N LYS A 18 16.48 11.71 1.08
CA LYS A 18 16.83 10.95 2.30
C LYS A 18 15.69 10.06 2.79
N ILE A 19 14.44 10.50 2.60
CA ILE A 19 13.23 9.76 3.00
C ILE A 19 13.15 8.40 2.30
N LEU A 20 13.52 8.30 1.02
CA LEU A 20 13.54 7.02 0.31
C LEU A 20 14.56 6.05 0.93
N TRP A 21 15.76 6.54 1.23
CA TRP A 21 16.80 5.73 1.88
C TRP A 21 16.37 5.27 3.28
N THR A 22 15.66 6.13 4.03
CA THR A 22 15.08 5.75 5.33
C THR A 22 14.05 4.63 5.14
N ALA A 23 13.18 4.71 4.13
CA ALA A 23 12.19 3.68 3.83
C ALA A 23 12.84 2.36 3.40
N VAL A 24 13.90 2.40 2.57
CA VAL A 24 14.67 1.21 2.17
C VAL A 24 15.36 0.58 3.39
N LEU A 25 15.94 1.40 4.25
CA LEU A 25 16.61 0.94 5.46
C LEU A 25 15.61 0.31 6.45
N ALA A 26 14.45 0.93 6.65
CA ALA A 26 13.36 0.38 7.46
C ALA A 26 12.84 -0.94 6.89
N GLY A 27 12.64 -1.02 5.57
CA GLY A 27 12.26 -2.26 4.89
C GLY A 27 13.31 -3.37 5.02
N SER A 28 14.59 -3.04 4.86
CA SER A 28 15.69 -4.01 5.02
C SER A 28 15.79 -4.48 6.48
N ALA A 29 15.66 -3.59 7.46
CA ALA A 29 15.63 -3.92 8.88
C ALA A 29 14.44 -4.83 9.21
N PHE A 30 13.26 -4.53 8.64
CA PHE A 30 12.08 -5.38 8.77
C PHE A 30 12.35 -6.79 8.20
N LEU A 31 12.90 -6.91 6.98
CA LEU A 31 13.19 -8.23 6.38
C LEU A 31 14.21 -9.02 7.20
N ALA A 32 15.21 -8.37 7.77
CA ALA A 32 16.18 -9.01 8.67
C ALA A 32 15.52 -9.50 9.96
N LEU A 33 14.67 -8.66 10.59
CA LEU A 33 13.88 -9.01 11.77
C LEU A 33 12.90 -10.15 11.49
N PHE A 34 12.19 -10.07 10.39
CA PHE A 34 11.24 -11.09 9.95
C PHE A 34 11.94 -12.44 9.70
N GLY A 35 13.07 -12.40 9.00
CA GLY A 35 13.88 -13.61 8.72
C GLY A 35 14.43 -14.24 9.99
N THR A 36 14.94 -13.45 10.93
CA THR A 36 15.41 -13.96 12.23
C THR A 36 14.27 -14.53 13.06
N GLY A 37 13.12 -13.84 13.12
CA GLY A 37 11.92 -14.31 13.82
C GLY A 37 11.42 -15.63 13.26
N MET A 38 11.32 -15.75 11.94
CA MET A 38 10.92 -16.97 11.25
C MET A 38 11.88 -18.12 11.52
N HIS A 39 13.19 -17.85 11.53
CA HIS A 39 14.21 -18.87 11.81
C HIS A 39 14.08 -19.43 13.24
N PHE A 40 13.90 -18.58 14.26
CA PHE A 40 13.73 -19.04 15.64
C PHE A 40 12.41 -19.80 15.84
N GLN A 41 11.33 -19.31 15.26
CA GLN A 41 10.03 -19.99 15.34
C GLN A 41 10.07 -21.38 14.73
N LEU A 42 10.75 -21.56 13.58
CA LEU A 42 10.91 -22.86 12.96
C LEU A 42 11.73 -23.84 13.80
N LYS A 43 12.78 -23.36 14.48
CA LYS A 43 13.52 -24.19 15.44
C LYS A 43 12.62 -24.69 16.57
N ASP A 44 11.76 -23.85 17.11
CA ASP A 44 10.85 -24.23 18.19
C ASP A 44 9.77 -25.19 17.71
N ILE A 45 9.20 -24.98 16.52
CA ILE A 45 8.25 -25.89 15.88
C ILE A 45 8.89 -27.29 15.66
N THR A 46 10.14 -27.31 15.22
CA THR A 46 10.86 -28.57 14.98
C THR A 46 11.15 -29.33 16.28
N ARG A 47 11.42 -28.62 17.38
CA ARG A 47 11.64 -29.22 18.72
C ARG A 47 10.39 -29.91 19.26
N HIS A 48 9.19 -29.41 18.96
CA HIS A 48 7.93 -29.95 19.47
C HIS A 48 7.31 -31.05 18.60
N SER A 49 8.03 -31.53 17.56
CA SER A 49 7.59 -32.63 16.68
C SER A 49 6.16 -32.48 16.17
N LEU A 50 5.78 -31.27 15.77
CA LEU A 50 4.44 -30.99 15.26
C LEU A 50 4.18 -31.71 13.93
N PRO A 51 2.95 -32.19 13.68
CA PRO A 51 2.59 -32.78 12.40
C PRO A 51 2.92 -31.86 11.22
N PRO A 52 3.40 -32.38 10.08
CA PRO A 52 3.81 -31.57 8.94
C PRO A 52 2.74 -30.58 8.47
N PHE A 53 1.49 -30.99 8.58
CA PHE A 53 0.35 -30.14 8.25
C PHE A 53 0.23 -28.89 9.14
N ILE A 54 0.34 -29.04 10.46
CA ILE A 54 0.29 -27.93 11.42
C ILE A 54 1.49 -27.00 11.21
N ARG A 55 2.66 -27.57 10.98
CA ARG A 55 3.88 -26.81 10.66
C ARG A 55 3.67 -25.91 9.44
N TYR A 56 3.20 -26.47 8.32
CA TYR A 56 2.90 -25.69 7.11
C TYR A 56 1.93 -24.53 7.37
N GLN A 57 0.90 -24.76 8.20
CA GLN A 57 -0.08 -23.74 8.54
C GLN A 57 0.49 -22.58 9.35
N LEU A 58 1.34 -22.89 10.33
CA LEU A 58 2.03 -21.87 11.12
C LEU A 58 2.99 -21.04 10.25
N GLU A 59 3.73 -21.69 9.35
CA GLU A 59 4.62 -21.01 8.41
C GLU A 59 3.83 -20.08 7.47
N ALA A 60 2.71 -20.54 6.91
CA ALA A 60 1.84 -19.75 6.06
C ALA A 60 1.23 -18.55 6.81
N ALA A 61 0.83 -18.74 8.07
CA ALA A 61 0.32 -17.66 8.92
C ALA A 61 1.40 -16.61 9.20
N MET A 62 2.64 -17.01 9.46
CA MET A 62 3.76 -16.09 9.64
C MET A 62 4.03 -15.27 8.38
N LEU A 63 4.01 -15.91 7.20
CA LEU A 63 4.15 -15.18 5.93
C LEU A 63 3.04 -14.15 5.74
N GLN A 64 1.81 -14.48 6.12
CA GLN A 64 0.69 -13.55 6.06
C GLN A 64 0.92 -12.30 6.94
N VAL A 65 1.44 -12.49 8.17
CA VAL A 65 1.85 -11.37 9.04
C VAL A 65 2.97 -10.55 8.39
N GLY A 66 3.93 -11.23 7.74
CA GLY A 66 5.01 -10.56 7.01
C GLY A 66 4.47 -9.68 5.86
N PHE A 67 3.54 -10.19 5.06
CA PHE A 67 2.92 -9.40 4.00
C PHE A 67 2.08 -8.24 4.51
N TYR A 68 1.40 -8.41 5.65
CA TYR A 68 0.67 -7.32 6.29
C TYR A 68 1.59 -6.18 6.74
N ALA A 69 2.74 -6.51 7.31
CA ALA A 69 3.74 -5.51 7.68
C ALA A 69 4.34 -4.83 6.44
N VAL A 70 4.55 -5.56 5.34
CA VAL A 70 5.00 -5.00 4.06
C VAL A 70 3.98 -4.04 3.49
N ASP A 71 2.69 -4.36 3.54
CA ASP A 71 1.61 -3.49 3.11
C ASP A 71 1.64 -2.15 3.86
N LEU A 72 1.66 -2.20 5.20
CA LEU A 72 1.76 -1.01 6.02
C LEU A 72 3.00 -0.16 5.70
N LEU A 73 4.17 -0.81 5.56
CA LEU A 73 5.41 -0.12 5.19
C LEU A 73 5.33 0.53 3.80
N ALA A 74 4.69 -0.14 2.82
CA ALA A 74 4.54 0.37 1.47
C ALA A 74 3.60 1.58 1.43
N VAL A 75 2.49 1.56 2.16
CA VAL A 75 1.56 2.69 2.29
C VAL A 75 2.25 3.88 2.96
N VAL A 76 2.88 3.67 4.11
CA VAL A 76 3.61 4.73 4.84
C VAL A 76 4.72 5.32 3.97
N MET A 77 5.52 4.49 3.30
CA MET A 77 6.55 4.92 2.36
C MET A 77 5.96 5.77 1.25
N THR A 78 4.84 5.35 0.66
CA THR A 78 4.15 6.08 -0.41
C THR A 78 3.74 7.47 0.05
N ILE A 79 3.12 7.59 1.23
CA ILE A 79 2.70 8.88 1.79
C ILE A 79 3.92 9.76 2.05
N LEU A 80 4.89 9.28 2.82
CA LEU A 80 6.05 10.08 3.24
C LEU A 80 6.90 10.57 2.07
N THR A 81 7.04 9.78 1.00
CA THR A 81 7.82 10.18 -0.17
C THR A 81 7.09 11.15 -1.08
N SER A 82 5.75 11.09 -1.15
CA SER A 82 4.95 11.86 -2.10
C SER A 82 4.31 13.12 -1.51
N VAL A 83 4.13 13.20 -0.18
CA VAL A 83 3.39 14.28 0.48
C VAL A 83 3.95 15.67 0.19
N ASP A 84 5.27 15.79 0.07
CA ASP A 84 5.97 17.05 -0.17
C ASP A 84 6.10 17.42 -1.67
N THR A 85 5.71 16.53 -2.56
CA THR A 85 6.02 16.66 -3.98
C THR A 85 5.32 17.83 -4.65
N LEU A 86 4.04 18.07 -4.37
CA LEU A 86 3.32 19.22 -4.94
C LEU A 86 3.32 20.41 -3.99
N SER A 87 2.95 20.19 -2.73
CA SER A 87 2.83 21.24 -1.73
C SER A 87 4.19 21.91 -1.41
N GLY A 88 5.24 21.13 -1.22
CA GLY A 88 6.59 21.66 -0.92
C GLY A 88 7.22 22.36 -2.10
N GLU A 89 7.07 21.83 -3.31
CA GLU A 89 7.60 22.48 -4.52
C GLU A 89 6.82 23.75 -4.90
N MET A 90 5.54 23.82 -4.59
CA MET A 90 4.77 25.07 -4.71
C MET A 90 5.24 26.11 -3.69
N ALA A 91 5.45 25.69 -2.44
CA ALA A 91 5.92 26.57 -1.38
C ALA A 91 7.34 27.11 -1.65
N SER A 92 8.21 26.31 -2.31
CA SER A 92 9.58 26.71 -2.68
C SER A 92 9.68 27.45 -4.01
N GLY A 93 8.59 27.61 -4.77
CA GLY A 93 8.61 28.24 -6.10
C GLY A 93 9.22 27.37 -7.21
N THR A 94 9.63 26.14 -6.91
CA THR A 94 10.24 25.22 -7.89
C THR A 94 9.31 24.90 -9.05
N ILE A 95 8.02 24.77 -8.78
CA ILE A 95 6.99 24.53 -9.82
C ILE A 95 6.90 25.72 -10.79
N GLN A 96 7.05 26.95 -10.31
CA GLN A 96 7.04 28.16 -11.16
C GLN A 96 8.19 28.13 -12.16
N ALA A 97 9.40 27.75 -11.72
CA ALA A 97 10.54 27.59 -12.62
C ALA A 97 10.37 26.50 -13.68
N ILE A 98 9.62 25.43 -13.38
CA ILE A 98 9.29 24.38 -14.33
C ILE A 98 8.20 24.84 -15.29
N ALA A 99 7.20 25.58 -14.80
CA ALA A 99 6.07 26.09 -15.59
C ALA A 99 6.48 27.12 -16.67
N THR A 100 7.68 27.72 -16.58
CA THR A 100 8.22 28.58 -17.63
C THR A 100 8.64 27.82 -18.90
N LYS A 101 8.77 26.48 -18.84
CA LYS A 101 9.09 25.64 -19.99
C LYS A 101 7.82 25.32 -20.77
N PRO A 102 7.89 25.02 -22.09
CA PRO A 102 6.72 24.72 -22.92
C PRO A 102 6.17 23.30 -22.63
N ILE A 103 5.80 23.04 -21.37
CA ILE A 103 5.24 21.78 -20.90
C ILE A 103 3.88 22.10 -20.28
N SER A 104 2.83 21.40 -20.69
CA SER A 104 1.49 21.59 -20.12
C SER A 104 1.42 21.11 -18.67
N ARG A 105 0.67 21.81 -17.82
CA ARG A 105 0.55 21.54 -16.38
C ARG A 105 0.12 20.10 -16.08
N TRP A 106 -0.81 19.54 -16.86
CA TRP A 106 -1.22 18.14 -16.67
C TRP A 106 -0.08 17.15 -16.91
N GLN A 107 0.85 17.46 -17.86
CA GLN A 107 2.02 16.61 -18.11
C GLN A 107 3.01 16.64 -16.96
N ILE A 108 3.12 17.78 -16.26
CA ILE A 108 3.98 17.90 -15.06
C ILE A 108 3.41 17.01 -13.95
N LEU A 109 2.11 17.14 -13.63
CA LEU A 109 1.48 16.35 -12.58
C LEU A 109 1.50 14.85 -12.90
N LEU A 110 1.07 14.48 -14.11
CA LEU A 110 1.03 13.08 -14.52
C LEU A 110 2.45 12.47 -14.57
N GLY A 111 3.44 13.21 -15.05
CA GLY A 111 4.83 12.76 -15.06
C GLY A 111 5.37 12.52 -13.64
N LYS A 112 5.08 13.41 -12.70
CA LYS A 112 5.44 13.22 -11.29
C LYS A 112 4.73 12.00 -10.69
N TRP A 113 3.44 11.87 -10.91
CA TRP A 113 2.67 10.72 -10.47
C TRP A 113 3.26 9.40 -11.00
N MET A 114 3.58 9.34 -12.29
CA MET A 114 4.20 8.14 -12.89
C MET A 114 5.59 7.86 -12.32
N GLY A 115 6.39 8.89 -12.04
CA GLY A 115 7.71 8.73 -11.42
C GLY A 115 7.62 8.09 -10.02
N PHE A 116 6.68 8.57 -9.19
CA PHE A 116 6.43 7.98 -7.88
C PHE A 116 5.78 6.59 -7.98
N ALA A 117 4.87 6.37 -8.93
CA ALA A 117 4.29 5.05 -9.18
C ALA A 117 5.37 4.00 -9.51
N GLY A 118 6.36 4.37 -10.34
CA GLY A 118 7.50 3.50 -10.64
C GLY A 118 8.36 3.19 -9.41
N MET A 119 8.59 4.18 -8.54
CA MET A 119 9.33 3.99 -7.30
C MET A 119 8.59 3.07 -6.31
N VAL A 120 7.29 3.29 -6.15
CA VAL A 120 6.42 2.45 -5.31
C VAL A 120 6.38 1.02 -5.85
N ALA A 121 6.28 0.83 -7.18
CA ALA A 121 6.35 -0.49 -7.82
C ALA A 121 7.64 -1.22 -7.47
N ALA A 122 8.79 -0.53 -7.56
CA ALA A 122 10.09 -1.11 -7.22
C ALA A 122 10.17 -1.49 -5.73
N TYR A 123 9.64 -0.65 -4.83
CA TYR A 123 9.61 -0.91 -3.39
C TYR A 123 8.71 -2.11 -3.06
N VAL A 124 7.48 -2.14 -3.56
CA VAL A 124 6.54 -3.26 -3.35
C VAL A 124 7.13 -4.57 -3.89
N ALA A 125 7.71 -4.55 -5.10
CA ALA A 125 8.35 -5.73 -5.69
C ALA A 125 9.54 -6.23 -4.83
N ALA A 126 10.38 -5.32 -4.32
CA ALA A 126 11.51 -5.67 -3.46
C ALA A 126 11.04 -6.27 -2.12
N MET A 127 10.01 -5.68 -1.49
CA MET A 127 9.51 -6.12 -0.19
C MET A 127 8.74 -7.45 -0.28
N PHE A 128 7.84 -7.59 -1.27
CA PHE A 128 7.15 -8.86 -1.52
C PHE A 128 8.13 -9.98 -1.92
N GLY A 129 9.09 -9.65 -2.80
CA GLY A 129 10.17 -10.55 -3.16
C GLY A 129 11.02 -10.96 -1.95
N GLY A 130 11.32 -10.02 -1.07
CA GLY A 130 12.06 -10.25 0.17
C GLY A 130 11.35 -11.22 1.11
N VAL A 131 10.08 -10.96 1.44
CA VAL A 131 9.27 -11.86 2.30
C VAL A 131 9.12 -13.25 1.67
N THR A 132 8.86 -13.32 0.37
CA THR A 132 8.75 -14.60 -0.36
C THR A 132 10.06 -15.36 -0.33
N THR A 133 11.19 -14.67 -0.51
CA THR A 133 12.53 -15.26 -0.47
C THR A 133 12.85 -15.82 0.92
N VAL A 134 12.54 -15.05 1.98
CA VAL A 134 12.67 -15.51 3.36
C VAL A 134 11.80 -16.75 3.61
N GLY A 135 10.54 -16.72 3.16
CA GLY A 135 9.62 -17.86 3.27
C GLY A 135 10.14 -19.13 2.59
N TYR A 136 10.70 -18.99 1.40
CA TYR A 136 11.24 -20.11 0.63
C TYR A 136 12.51 -20.68 1.26
N PHE A 137 13.51 -19.85 1.57
CA PHE A 137 14.80 -20.34 2.07
C PHE A 137 14.78 -20.78 3.53
N ILE A 138 13.95 -20.18 4.36
CA ILE A 138 13.88 -20.49 5.80
C ILE A 138 12.75 -21.48 6.08
N GLY A 139 11.55 -21.27 5.51
CA GLY A 139 10.35 -22.09 5.77
C GLY A 139 10.14 -23.22 4.79
N GLY A 140 10.72 -23.16 3.59
CA GLY A 140 10.42 -24.12 2.52
C GLY A 140 9.01 -23.96 1.92
N VAL A 141 8.32 -22.86 2.24
CA VAL A 141 6.94 -22.58 1.81
C VAL A 141 6.91 -21.45 0.80
N LEU A 142 6.25 -21.70 -0.33
CA LEU A 142 5.92 -20.67 -1.31
C LEU A 142 4.43 -20.28 -1.14
N PRO A 143 4.14 -19.02 -0.83
CA PRO A 143 2.75 -18.57 -0.77
C PRO A 143 2.10 -18.63 -2.15
N HIS A 144 0.83 -19.02 -2.17
CA HIS A 144 0.03 -19.02 -3.40
C HIS A 144 -0.28 -17.58 -3.82
N HIS A 145 -0.35 -17.33 -5.12
CA HIS A 145 -0.79 -16.04 -5.68
C HIS A 145 -0.08 -14.79 -5.14
N THR A 146 1.20 -14.88 -4.77
CA THR A 146 1.99 -13.73 -4.25
C THR A 146 2.03 -12.58 -5.25
N LEU A 147 2.07 -12.87 -6.56
CA LEU A 147 2.09 -11.83 -7.59
C LEU A 147 0.77 -11.05 -7.62
N SER A 148 -0.38 -11.72 -7.53
CA SER A 148 -1.68 -11.02 -7.45
C SER A 148 -1.80 -10.18 -6.19
N GLY A 149 -1.31 -10.69 -5.04
CA GLY A 149 -1.22 -9.92 -3.81
C GLY A 149 -0.36 -8.66 -3.95
N ALA A 150 0.84 -8.79 -4.53
CA ALA A 150 1.73 -7.66 -4.79
C ALA A 150 1.10 -6.62 -5.73
N LEU A 151 0.39 -7.03 -6.78
CA LEU A 151 -0.30 -6.15 -7.70
C LEU A 151 -1.46 -5.40 -7.03
N LEU A 152 -2.19 -6.06 -6.13
CA LEU A 152 -3.27 -5.43 -5.37
C LEU A 152 -2.72 -4.41 -4.37
N VAL A 153 -1.65 -4.72 -3.63
CA VAL A 153 -0.98 -3.77 -2.75
C VAL A 153 -0.38 -2.61 -3.56
N PHE A 154 0.14 -2.86 -4.73
CA PHE A 154 0.58 -1.79 -5.62
C PHE A 154 -0.58 -0.88 -6.04
N LEU A 155 -1.75 -1.44 -6.39
CA LEU A 155 -2.98 -0.68 -6.67
C LEU A 155 -3.41 0.17 -5.46
N GLU A 156 -3.34 -0.39 -4.27
CA GLU A 156 -3.61 0.33 -3.02
C GLU A 156 -2.67 1.52 -2.85
N CYS A 157 -1.37 1.31 -3.00
CA CYS A 157 -0.38 2.38 -2.94
C CYS A 157 -0.59 3.45 -4.02
N LEU A 158 -1.00 3.07 -5.24
CA LEU A 158 -1.36 4.04 -6.29
C LEU A 158 -2.56 4.89 -5.91
N LEU A 159 -3.54 4.30 -5.24
CA LEU A 159 -4.71 5.02 -4.74
C LEU A 159 -4.30 6.04 -3.67
N VAL A 160 -3.51 5.62 -2.69
CA VAL A 160 -2.95 6.50 -1.65
C VAL A 160 -2.11 7.63 -2.27
N LEU A 161 -1.23 7.30 -3.22
CA LEU A 161 -0.45 8.27 -3.98
C LEU A 161 -1.35 9.30 -4.67
N THR A 162 -2.42 8.85 -5.30
CA THR A 162 -3.35 9.74 -6.03
C THR A 162 -4.08 10.69 -5.07
N VAL A 163 -4.57 10.19 -3.94
CA VAL A 163 -5.20 11.02 -2.90
C VAL A 163 -4.19 12.03 -2.32
N THR A 164 -2.94 11.62 -2.11
CA THR A 164 -1.86 12.53 -1.69
C THR A 164 -1.63 13.65 -2.71
N PHE A 165 -1.74 13.35 -4.00
CA PHE A 165 -1.63 14.37 -5.06
C PHE A 165 -2.84 15.30 -5.06
N VAL A 166 -4.08 14.79 -4.91
CA VAL A 166 -5.28 15.63 -4.76
C VAL A 166 -5.11 16.60 -3.59
N CYS A 167 -4.80 16.10 -2.41
CA CYS A 167 -4.61 16.91 -1.22
C CYS A 167 -3.43 17.90 -1.37
N GLY A 168 -2.34 17.47 -1.98
CA GLY A 168 -1.13 18.28 -2.22
C GLY A 168 -1.37 19.49 -3.13
N THR A 169 -2.45 19.50 -3.95
CA THR A 169 -2.81 20.66 -4.74
C THR A 169 -3.44 21.78 -3.90
N ARG A 170 -3.99 21.49 -2.72
CA ARG A 170 -4.77 22.45 -1.91
C ARG A 170 -4.16 22.73 -0.54
N PHE A 171 -3.55 21.74 0.07
CA PHE A 171 -3.08 21.77 1.45
C PHE A 171 -1.56 21.87 1.54
N SER A 172 -1.07 22.33 2.69
CA SER A 172 0.36 22.30 3.02
C SER A 172 0.84 20.85 3.21
N THR A 173 2.16 20.63 3.13
CA THR A 173 2.77 19.29 3.27
C THR A 173 2.31 18.57 4.53
N LEU A 174 2.32 19.25 5.69
CA LEU A 174 1.90 18.64 6.96
C LEU A 174 0.41 18.28 6.96
N THR A 175 -0.44 19.22 6.53
CA THR A 175 -1.89 18.98 6.46
C THR A 175 -2.24 17.87 5.49
N ASN A 176 -1.58 17.81 4.33
CA ASN A 176 -1.72 16.74 3.36
C ASN A 176 -1.41 15.37 3.99
N GLY A 177 -0.26 15.25 4.65
CA GLY A 177 0.16 14.01 5.32
C GLY A 177 -0.84 13.56 6.39
N VAL A 178 -1.31 14.49 7.23
CA VAL A 178 -2.30 14.18 8.29
C VAL A 178 -3.63 13.73 7.69
N ILE A 179 -4.13 14.40 6.63
CA ILE A 179 -5.38 14.02 5.97
C ILE A 179 -5.27 12.62 5.38
N VAL A 180 -4.21 12.33 4.61
CA VAL A 180 -4.06 11.04 3.92
C VAL A 180 -3.85 9.89 4.90
N LEU A 181 -3.00 10.09 5.93
CA LEU A 181 -2.83 9.11 7.01
C LEU A 181 -4.14 8.91 7.79
N GLY A 182 -4.88 9.99 8.05
CA GLY A 182 -6.18 9.91 8.72
C GLY A 182 -7.22 9.15 7.91
N LEU A 183 -7.31 9.39 6.60
CA LEU A 183 -8.20 8.65 5.70
C LEU A 183 -7.84 7.17 5.61
N HIS A 184 -6.54 6.85 5.49
CA HIS A 184 -6.09 5.47 5.49
C HIS A 184 -6.35 4.79 6.85
N GLY A 185 -6.08 5.48 7.97
CA GLY A 185 -6.38 5.00 9.31
C GLY A 185 -7.87 4.77 9.54
N LEU A 186 -8.73 5.65 9.00
CA LEU A 186 -10.18 5.48 9.05
C LEU A 186 -10.64 4.24 8.27
N ALA A 187 -10.09 4.00 7.08
CA ALA A 187 -10.35 2.80 6.30
C ALA A 187 -9.91 1.54 7.05
N PHE A 188 -8.73 1.57 7.64
CA PHE A 188 -8.17 0.48 8.44
C PHE A 188 -9.06 0.12 9.65
N ILE A 189 -9.42 1.11 10.47
CA ILE A 189 -10.32 0.91 11.62
C ILE A 189 -11.70 0.43 11.15
N GLY A 190 -12.21 1.00 10.05
CA GLY A 190 -13.49 0.60 9.46
C GLY A 190 -13.50 -0.85 8.99
N GLY A 191 -12.41 -1.34 8.39
CA GLY A 191 -12.26 -2.74 8.02
C GLY A 191 -12.31 -3.69 9.22
N TRP A 192 -11.68 -3.32 10.34
CA TRP A 192 -11.79 -4.06 11.60
C TRP A 192 -13.20 -4.06 12.17
N ILE A 193 -13.89 -2.90 12.16
CA ILE A 193 -15.29 -2.79 12.60
C ILE A 193 -16.19 -3.68 11.74
N GLU A 194 -15.98 -3.71 10.42
CA GLU A 194 -16.72 -4.60 9.51
C GLU A 194 -16.49 -6.07 9.86
N GLN A 195 -15.23 -6.46 10.10
CA GLN A 195 -14.90 -7.84 10.44
C GLN A 195 -15.52 -8.26 11.79
N ILE A 196 -15.45 -7.41 12.80
CA ILE A 196 -16.11 -7.65 14.09
C ILE A 196 -17.62 -7.72 13.90
N GLY A 197 -18.19 -6.85 13.08
CA GLY A 197 -19.61 -6.85 12.74
C GLY A 197 -20.06 -8.15 12.10
N ALA A 198 -19.26 -8.69 11.16
CA ALA A 198 -19.52 -9.97 10.53
C ALA A 198 -19.43 -11.16 11.51
N MET A 199 -18.49 -11.10 12.47
CA MET A 199 -18.33 -12.14 13.51
C MET A 199 -19.45 -12.13 14.56
N THR A 200 -20.03 -10.95 14.83
CA THR A 200 -21.09 -10.75 15.85
C THR A 200 -22.49 -10.68 15.25
N ASP A 201 -22.62 -10.98 13.96
CA ASP A 201 -23.90 -10.85 13.21
C ASP A 201 -24.58 -9.49 13.39
N SER A 202 -23.78 -8.42 13.48
CA SER A 202 -24.27 -7.05 13.66
C SER A 202 -24.31 -6.27 12.33
N PRO A 203 -25.48 -6.09 11.70
CA PRO A 203 -25.59 -5.37 10.42
C PRO A 203 -25.13 -3.91 10.52
N ARG A 204 -25.28 -3.29 11.69
CA ARG A 204 -24.88 -1.89 11.92
C ARG A 204 -23.36 -1.70 11.82
N LEU A 205 -22.59 -2.60 12.45
CA LEU A 205 -21.13 -2.55 12.40
C LEU A 205 -20.63 -2.82 10.99
N VAL A 206 -21.23 -3.79 10.28
CA VAL A 206 -20.90 -4.07 8.87
C VAL A 206 -21.17 -2.84 8.01
N THR A 207 -22.30 -2.14 8.20
CA THR A 207 -22.60 -0.92 7.43
C THR A 207 -21.58 0.18 7.68
N VAL A 208 -21.13 0.40 8.92
CA VAL A 208 -20.09 1.39 9.25
C VAL A 208 -18.79 1.07 8.54
N GLY A 209 -18.36 -0.20 8.53
CA GLY A 209 -17.16 -0.63 7.82
C GLY A 209 -17.26 -0.45 6.31
N VAL A 210 -18.39 -0.81 5.70
CA VAL A 210 -18.63 -0.59 4.27
C VAL A 210 -18.59 0.89 3.92
N VAL A 211 -19.20 1.77 4.72
CA VAL A 211 -19.16 3.23 4.48
C VAL A 211 -17.72 3.75 4.54
N SER A 212 -16.92 3.30 5.51
CA SER A 212 -15.50 3.70 5.58
C SER A 212 -14.71 3.24 4.34
N SER A 213 -14.98 2.05 3.84
CA SER A 213 -14.38 1.49 2.62
C SER A 213 -14.82 2.23 1.35
N LEU A 214 -15.98 2.87 1.34
CA LEU A 214 -16.41 3.73 0.23
C LEU A 214 -15.70 5.10 0.26
N ILE A 215 -15.34 5.61 1.43
CA ILE A 215 -14.57 6.85 1.55
C ILE A 215 -13.12 6.65 1.09
N MET A 216 -12.48 5.57 1.51
CA MET A 216 -11.10 5.23 1.15
C MET A 216 -10.99 3.70 1.00
N PRO A 217 -10.98 3.16 -0.24
CA PRO A 217 -11.06 1.71 -0.46
C PRO A 217 -9.73 0.96 -0.27
N THR A 218 -8.77 1.50 0.46
CA THR A 218 -7.45 0.89 0.70
C THR A 218 -7.58 -0.44 1.43
N GLU A 219 -8.21 -0.46 2.58
CA GLU A 219 -8.39 -1.68 3.38
C GLU A 219 -9.11 -2.79 2.62
N SER A 220 -10.07 -2.44 1.77
CA SER A 220 -10.77 -3.44 0.93
C SER A 220 -9.84 -4.09 -0.09
N ILE A 221 -8.88 -3.33 -0.65
CA ILE A 221 -7.88 -3.85 -1.59
C ILE A 221 -6.93 -4.78 -0.85
N TRP A 222 -6.42 -4.37 0.33
CA TRP A 222 -5.58 -5.21 1.17
C TRP A 222 -6.29 -6.52 1.56
N ARG A 223 -7.53 -6.45 2.03
CA ARG A 223 -8.32 -7.63 2.40
C ARG A 223 -8.48 -8.59 1.22
N ARG A 224 -8.65 -8.08 0.02
CA ARG A 224 -8.67 -8.91 -1.20
C ARG A 224 -7.30 -9.53 -1.47
N ALA A 225 -6.22 -8.77 -1.40
CA ALA A 225 -4.86 -9.27 -1.56
C ALA A 225 -4.54 -10.38 -0.54
N SER A 226 -4.84 -10.12 0.72
CA SER A 226 -4.70 -11.06 1.83
C SER A 226 -5.49 -12.36 1.57
N PHE A 227 -6.75 -12.25 1.14
CA PHE A 227 -7.59 -13.41 0.83
C PHE A 227 -7.02 -14.27 -0.31
N GLU A 228 -6.47 -13.65 -1.35
CA GLU A 228 -5.87 -14.40 -2.48
C GLU A 228 -4.58 -15.13 -2.08
N MET A 229 -3.79 -14.54 -1.20
CA MET A 229 -2.53 -15.12 -0.70
C MET A 229 -2.72 -16.20 0.37
N GLN A 230 -3.90 -16.27 1.01
CA GLN A 230 -4.18 -17.26 2.05
C GLN A 230 -4.35 -18.65 1.49
N SER A 231 -3.85 -19.66 2.21
CA SER A 231 -4.12 -21.06 1.93
C SER A 231 -5.59 -21.40 2.21
N SER A 232 -6.12 -22.44 1.54
CA SER A 232 -7.52 -22.89 1.73
C SER A 232 -7.84 -23.24 3.18
N PHE A 233 -6.83 -23.68 3.94
CA PHE A 233 -7.00 -24.01 5.37
C PHE A 233 -7.03 -22.74 6.22
N THR A 234 -6.15 -21.76 5.99
CA THR A 234 -6.17 -20.51 6.75
C THR A 234 -7.49 -19.77 6.59
N ARG A 235 -8.14 -19.93 5.42
CA ARG A 235 -9.51 -19.42 5.18
C ARG A 235 -10.57 -20.10 6.05
N SER A 236 -10.38 -21.39 6.41
CA SER A 236 -11.33 -22.13 7.26
C SER A 236 -11.18 -21.81 8.76
N LEU A 237 -10.05 -21.24 9.17
CA LEU A 237 -9.81 -20.79 10.54
C LEU A 237 -10.36 -19.36 10.74
N GLN A 238 -11.64 -19.27 11.10
CA GLN A 238 -12.37 -18.00 11.28
C GLN A 238 -11.84 -17.11 12.43
N PHE A 239 -10.84 -17.53 13.19
CA PHE A 239 -10.39 -16.91 14.43
C PHE A 239 -9.06 -16.13 14.36
N SER A 240 -8.50 -15.89 13.18
CA SER A 240 -7.29 -15.07 13.09
C SER A 240 -7.64 -13.62 12.79
N PRO A 241 -7.07 -12.64 13.50
CA PRO A 241 -7.20 -11.20 13.18
C PRO A 241 -6.73 -10.88 11.75
N PHE A 242 -5.94 -11.77 11.16
CA PHE A 242 -5.39 -11.66 9.81
C PHE A 242 -6.12 -12.55 8.79
N SER A 243 -7.15 -13.32 9.21
CA SER A 243 -7.98 -14.11 8.31
C SER A 243 -9.22 -13.32 7.92
N ASN A 244 -9.39 -13.06 6.64
CA ASN A 244 -10.61 -12.46 6.14
C ASN A 244 -11.66 -13.54 5.92
N ALA A 245 -12.72 -13.52 6.71
CA ALA A 245 -13.85 -14.46 6.59
C ALA A 245 -14.58 -14.32 5.23
N SER A 246 -14.54 -13.14 4.63
CA SER A 246 -15.11 -12.88 3.30
C SER A 246 -14.16 -12.02 2.47
N ALA A 247 -13.94 -12.43 1.21
CA ALA A 247 -13.24 -11.59 0.25
C ALA A 247 -14.14 -10.43 -0.18
N PRO A 248 -13.62 -9.19 -0.23
CA PRO A 248 -14.32 -8.10 -0.89
C PRO A 248 -14.67 -8.47 -2.33
N SER A 249 -15.84 -8.05 -2.78
CA SER A 249 -16.35 -8.40 -4.11
C SER A 249 -15.46 -7.84 -5.23
N VAL A 250 -15.48 -8.46 -6.41
CA VAL A 250 -14.79 -7.94 -7.60
C VAL A 250 -15.30 -6.54 -7.96
N ALA A 251 -16.59 -6.25 -7.67
CA ALA A 251 -17.16 -4.91 -7.85
C ALA A 251 -16.44 -3.85 -7.00
N MET A 252 -15.97 -4.20 -5.79
CA MET A 252 -15.21 -3.28 -4.94
C MET A 252 -13.83 -2.95 -5.53
N LEU A 253 -13.18 -3.90 -6.21
CA LEU A 253 -11.95 -3.63 -6.97
C LEU A 253 -12.23 -2.70 -8.15
N GLY A 254 -13.32 -2.94 -8.88
CA GLY A 254 -13.76 -2.03 -9.94
C GLY A 254 -13.99 -0.61 -9.42
N TYR A 255 -14.66 -0.48 -8.26
CA TYR A 255 -14.84 0.78 -7.57
C TYR A 255 -13.51 1.47 -7.23
N ALA A 256 -12.55 0.74 -6.68
CA ALA A 256 -11.24 1.27 -6.33
C ALA A 256 -10.47 1.80 -7.55
N VAL A 257 -10.54 1.11 -8.70
CA VAL A 257 -9.93 1.58 -9.96
C VAL A 257 -10.63 2.84 -10.46
N VAL A 258 -11.97 2.88 -10.46
CA VAL A 258 -12.73 4.07 -10.85
C VAL A 258 -12.42 5.24 -9.90
N TYR A 259 -12.38 4.99 -8.60
CA TYR A 259 -12.00 5.99 -7.60
C TYR A 259 -10.62 6.59 -7.88
N LEU A 260 -9.61 5.73 -8.16
CA LEU A 260 -8.26 6.17 -8.52
C LEU A 260 -8.27 7.06 -9.77
N LEU A 261 -8.97 6.65 -10.83
CA LEU A 261 -9.04 7.41 -12.08
C LEU A 261 -9.73 8.76 -11.87
N VAL A 262 -10.86 8.79 -11.16
CA VAL A 262 -11.57 10.02 -10.83
C VAL A 262 -10.70 10.94 -9.98
N ALA A 263 -10.05 10.42 -8.93
CA ALA A 263 -9.15 11.19 -8.09
C ALA A 263 -7.97 11.77 -8.89
N LEU A 264 -7.41 11.00 -9.85
CA LEU A 264 -6.33 11.48 -10.71
C LEU A 264 -6.80 12.63 -11.62
N VAL A 265 -7.99 12.51 -12.22
CA VAL A 265 -8.60 13.57 -13.02
C VAL A 265 -8.83 14.82 -12.16
N VAL A 266 -9.36 14.65 -10.94
CA VAL A 266 -9.55 15.74 -9.99
C VAL A 266 -8.22 16.41 -9.62
N ALA A 267 -7.16 15.63 -9.36
CA ALA A 267 -5.83 16.19 -9.09
C ALA A 267 -5.33 17.06 -10.25
N ILE A 268 -5.44 16.56 -11.49
CA ILE A 268 -5.06 17.30 -12.70
C ILE A 268 -5.86 18.59 -12.82
N TYR A 269 -7.19 18.52 -12.67
CA TYR A 269 -8.08 19.66 -12.78
C TYR A 269 -7.76 20.74 -11.72
N LEU A 270 -7.63 20.37 -10.46
CA LEU A 270 -7.28 21.27 -9.38
C LEU A 270 -5.91 21.94 -9.58
N PHE A 271 -4.94 21.18 -10.09
CA PHE A 271 -3.60 21.68 -10.37
C PHE A 271 -3.59 22.68 -11.55
N GLN A 272 -4.44 22.47 -12.56
CA GLN A 272 -4.55 23.38 -13.71
C GLN A 272 -5.17 24.74 -13.31
N GLN A 273 -6.11 24.73 -12.37
CA GLN A 273 -6.82 25.94 -11.93
C GLN A 273 -6.02 26.79 -10.92
N ARG A 274 -4.89 26.28 -10.43
CA ARG A 274 -4.11 27.01 -9.44
C ARG A 274 -3.26 28.10 -10.11
N ASP A 275 -3.31 29.31 -9.57
CA ASP A 275 -2.38 30.38 -9.95
C ASP A 275 -0.97 29.99 -9.43
N LEU A 276 -0.02 29.81 -10.35
CA LEU A 276 1.35 29.42 -10.09
C LEU A 276 2.28 30.60 -10.32
#